data_3bae1cd5373b5b449e153feef5bb7f9b
#
_entry.id   3bae1cd5373b5b449e153feef5bb7f9b
#
_cell.length_a   1.000
_cell.length_b   1.000
_cell.length_c   1.000
_cell.angle_alpha   90.00
_cell.angle_beta   90.00
_cell.angle_gamma   90.00
#
_symmetry.space_group_name_H-M   'P 1'
#
loop_
_entity.id
_entity.type
_entity.pdbx_description
1 polymer ?
#
loop_
_entity_poly.entity_id
_entity_poly.type
_entity_poly.pdbx_seq_one_letter_code
_entity_poly.pdbx_strand_id
1 'polypeptide(L)'
;MDRKFTFAALLAMTLAIASPALAVDKASAVLKDKDGKEVGKVELTDTPSGVLIRLTLDGITPGDHAFHVHAIGKCEPPDFKSAGPHFNPDETKHGLMNAEGPHAGDMPNLHVPDSGKLTVEVLNEMVTLDAEPALLDDDGSAIVVHAAADDYQTDPAGNAGDRIACGVVTE
;
A
#
# COMPACT_ATOMS: atom_id res chain seq x y z
N MET A 1 -26.52 -6.60 73.41
CA MET A 1 -25.96 -5.38 72.76
C MET A 1 -25.05 -5.85 71.59
N ASP A 2 -25.64 -6.07 70.43
CA ASP A 2 -24.93 -6.62 69.27
C ASP A 2 -24.49 -5.48 68.35
N ARG A 3 -23.19 -5.24 68.32
CA ARG A 3 -22.57 -4.27 67.36
C ARG A 3 -22.34 -4.97 66.01
N LYS A 4 -23.15 -4.66 64.99
CA LYS A 4 -22.95 -5.05 63.61
C LYS A 4 -21.85 -4.16 62.99
N PHE A 5 -20.71 -4.73 62.66
CA PHE A 5 -19.68 -4.07 61.88
C PHE A 5 -20.02 -4.21 60.38
N THR A 6 -20.29 -3.09 59.72
CA THR A 6 -20.52 -3.02 58.28
C THR A 6 -19.17 -2.74 57.62
N PHE A 7 -18.65 -3.72 56.88
CA PHE A 7 -17.47 -3.53 56.06
C PHE A 7 -17.90 -2.84 54.77
N ALA A 8 -17.46 -1.62 54.55
CA ALA A 8 -17.59 -0.92 53.28
C ALA A 8 -16.39 -1.34 52.37
N ALA A 9 -16.68 -2.10 51.33
CA ALA A 9 -15.68 -2.44 50.30
C ALA A 9 -15.49 -1.24 49.38
N LEU A 10 -14.31 -0.60 49.44
CA LEU A 10 -13.91 0.41 48.45
C LEU A 10 -13.50 -0.31 47.14
N LEU A 11 -14.31 -0.15 46.11
CA LEU A 11 -14.00 -0.61 44.75
C LEU A 11 -13.06 0.43 44.11
N ALA A 12 -11.76 0.13 44.03
CA ALA A 12 -10.79 0.97 43.36
C ALA A 12 -10.95 0.78 41.82
N MET A 13 -11.53 1.77 41.16
CA MET A 13 -11.68 1.81 39.72
C MET A 13 -10.35 2.29 39.11
N THR A 14 -9.56 1.37 38.56
CA THR A 14 -8.33 1.70 37.82
C THR A 14 -8.70 2.27 36.45
N LEU A 15 -8.46 3.57 36.26
CA LEU A 15 -8.60 4.25 34.98
C LEU A 15 -7.39 3.86 34.11
N ALA A 16 -7.60 3.00 33.14
CA ALA A 16 -6.57 2.72 32.11
C ALA A 16 -6.44 3.95 31.21
N ILE A 17 -5.31 4.64 31.29
CA ILE A 17 -4.97 5.74 30.39
C ILE A 17 -4.44 5.07 29.12
N ALA A 18 -5.28 5.02 28.07
CA ALA A 18 -4.82 4.66 26.72
C ALA A 18 -3.94 5.80 26.19
N SER A 19 -2.66 5.54 25.96
CA SER A 19 -1.80 6.47 25.22
C SER A 19 -2.34 6.58 23.79
N PRO A 20 -2.50 7.79 23.21
CA PRO A 20 -2.81 7.91 21.80
C PRO A 20 -1.68 7.28 20.99
N ALA A 21 -2.01 6.38 20.08
CA ALA A 21 -1.07 5.96 19.03
C ALA A 21 -0.73 7.20 18.21
N LEU A 22 0.55 7.42 17.91
CA LEU A 22 0.96 8.47 16.97
C LEU A 22 0.58 7.97 15.58
N ALA A 23 -0.12 8.81 14.81
CA ALA A 23 -0.43 8.51 13.42
C ALA A 23 0.87 8.42 12.60
N VAL A 24 0.91 7.50 11.63
CA VAL A 24 2.05 7.35 10.71
C VAL A 24 1.88 8.35 9.57
N ASP A 25 2.68 9.40 9.57
CA ASP A 25 2.60 10.44 8.53
C ASP A 25 3.34 10.06 7.24
N LYS A 26 4.30 9.12 7.30
CA LYS A 26 5.18 8.75 6.18
C LYS A 26 5.54 7.29 6.18
N ALA A 27 5.65 6.73 4.98
CA ALA A 27 6.18 5.41 4.72
C ALA A 27 7.06 5.43 3.47
N SER A 28 7.79 4.35 3.21
CA SER A 28 8.66 4.23 2.04
C SER A 28 8.72 2.80 1.53
N ALA A 29 9.12 2.64 0.25
CA ALA A 29 9.47 1.34 -0.31
C ALA A 29 10.69 1.47 -1.23
N VAL A 30 11.59 0.49 -1.18
CA VAL A 30 12.69 0.37 -2.13
C VAL A 30 12.33 -0.69 -3.16
N LEU A 31 12.16 -0.27 -4.41
CA LEU A 31 11.82 -1.17 -5.51
C LEU A 31 13.06 -1.92 -5.97
N LYS A 32 12.98 -3.25 -5.98
CA LYS A 32 14.01 -4.14 -6.51
C LYS A 32 13.48 -4.99 -7.64
N ASP A 33 14.30 -5.23 -8.64
CA ASP A 33 14.03 -6.19 -9.70
C ASP A 33 14.23 -7.65 -9.23
N LYS A 34 13.95 -8.60 -10.13
CA LYS A 34 14.09 -10.05 -9.86
C LYS A 34 15.50 -10.49 -9.45
N ASP A 35 16.52 -9.69 -9.77
CA ASP A 35 17.93 -9.96 -9.47
C ASP A 35 18.37 -9.26 -8.16
N GLY A 36 17.43 -8.56 -7.49
CA GLY A 36 17.67 -7.84 -6.24
C GLY A 36 18.31 -6.46 -6.42
N LYS A 37 18.47 -5.98 -7.66
CA LYS A 37 19.01 -4.65 -7.95
C LYS A 37 17.94 -3.60 -7.64
N GLU A 38 18.33 -2.54 -6.93
CA GLU A 38 17.47 -1.38 -6.72
C GLU A 38 17.22 -0.66 -8.06
N VAL A 39 15.94 -0.48 -8.40
CA VAL A 39 15.47 0.16 -9.63
C VAL A 39 14.52 1.32 -9.35
N GLY A 40 14.27 1.63 -8.09
CA GLY A 40 13.45 2.77 -7.71
C GLY A 40 13.20 2.91 -6.22
N LYS A 41 12.60 4.04 -5.87
CA LYS A 41 12.14 4.36 -4.51
C LYS A 41 10.75 4.95 -4.55
N VAL A 42 9.98 4.66 -3.53
CA VAL A 42 8.65 5.21 -3.29
C VAL A 42 8.66 5.90 -1.93
N GLU A 43 8.21 7.13 -1.90
CA GLU A 43 7.91 7.88 -0.69
C GLU A 43 6.40 8.03 -0.61
N LEU A 44 5.80 7.63 0.50
CA LEU A 44 4.39 7.73 0.76
C LEU A 44 4.18 8.75 1.90
N THR A 45 3.29 9.68 1.68
CA THR A 45 2.95 10.70 2.68
C THR A 45 1.43 10.68 2.88
N ASP A 46 1.00 10.46 4.12
CA ASP A 46 -0.41 10.55 4.46
C ASP A 46 -0.89 12.00 4.38
N THR A 47 -2.08 12.21 3.83
CA THR A 47 -2.70 13.52 3.66
C THR A 47 -4.19 13.45 4.00
N PRO A 48 -4.85 14.57 4.27
CA PRO A 48 -6.30 14.58 4.50
C PRO A 48 -7.14 14.04 3.32
N SER A 49 -6.54 13.83 2.15
CA SER A 49 -7.22 13.39 0.92
C SER A 49 -6.78 11.99 0.46
N GLY A 50 -6.02 11.25 1.27
CA GLY A 50 -5.43 9.97 0.90
C GLY A 50 -3.90 10.00 0.94
N VAL A 51 -3.24 9.06 0.30
CA VAL A 51 -1.78 8.93 0.32
C VAL A 51 -1.17 9.55 -0.94
N LEU A 52 -0.29 10.56 -0.77
CA LEU A 52 0.54 11.09 -1.84
C LEU A 52 1.75 10.16 -2.03
N ILE A 53 1.82 9.53 -3.19
CA ILE A 53 2.84 8.56 -3.59
C ILE A 53 3.81 9.24 -4.54
N ARG A 54 5.05 9.46 -4.11
CA ARG A 54 6.15 9.94 -4.94
C ARG A 54 7.02 8.76 -5.34
N LEU A 55 7.01 8.42 -6.63
CA LEU A 55 7.79 7.34 -7.22
C LEU A 55 8.97 7.90 -7.99
N THR A 56 10.17 7.35 -7.75
CA THR A 56 11.37 7.59 -8.57
C THR A 56 11.87 6.25 -9.10
N LEU A 57 12.03 6.15 -10.42
CA LEU A 57 12.57 4.96 -11.11
C LEU A 57 13.92 5.29 -11.76
N ASP A 58 14.83 4.30 -11.79
CA ASP A 58 16.10 4.34 -12.51
C ASP A 58 16.47 2.94 -12.99
N GLY A 59 16.37 2.71 -14.31
CA GLY A 59 16.71 1.43 -14.92
C GLY A 59 15.53 0.51 -15.23
N ILE A 60 14.31 1.03 -15.21
CA ILE A 60 13.14 0.37 -15.78
C ILE A 60 13.18 0.58 -17.31
N THR A 61 12.73 -0.40 -18.09
CA THR A 61 12.63 -0.31 -19.55
C THR A 61 11.74 0.87 -19.96
N PRO A 62 12.07 1.59 -21.05
CA PRO A 62 11.18 2.62 -21.58
C PRO A 62 9.82 2.06 -22.01
N GLY A 63 8.77 2.86 -21.86
CA GLY A 63 7.40 2.51 -22.24
C GLY A 63 6.39 2.74 -21.14
N ASP A 64 5.18 2.25 -21.36
CA ASP A 64 4.09 2.32 -20.41
C ASP A 64 4.10 1.09 -19.50
N HIS A 65 4.03 1.33 -18.21
CA HIS A 65 4.05 0.30 -17.18
C HIS A 65 2.92 0.54 -16.19
N ALA A 66 2.16 -0.50 -15.90
CA ALA A 66 1.28 -0.49 -14.75
C ALA A 66 2.08 -0.47 -13.45
N PHE A 67 1.57 0.21 -12.44
CA PHE A 67 2.02 0.01 -11.07
C PHE A 67 0.81 0.03 -10.12
N HIS A 68 0.87 -0.83 -9.13
CA HIS A 68 -0.25 -1.02 -8.21
C HIS A 68 0.23 -1.21 -6.78
N VAL A 69 -0.64 -0.92 -5.83
CA VAL A 69 -0.47 -1.41 -4.46
C VAL A 69 -0.99 -2.84 -4.39
N HIS A 70 -0.17 -3.75 -3.87
CA HIS A 70 -0.51 -5.14 -3.61
C HIS A 70 -0.75 -5.39 -2.12
N ALA A 71 -1.63 -6.37 -1.82
CA ALA A 71 -2.24 -6.59 -0.51
C ALA A 71 -1.33 -7.28 0.51
N ILE A 72 -0.08 -7.64 0.16
CA ILE A 72 0.82 -8.33 1.09
C ILE A 72 2.21 -7.70 1.05
N GLY A 73 2.75 -7.34 2.20
CA GLY A 73 4.08 -6.76 2.37
C GLY A 73 5.22 -7.75 2.16
N LYS A 74 5.24 -8.46 1.00
CA LYS A 74 6.27 -9.43 0.65
C LYS A 74 6.67 -9.31 -0.81
N CYS A 75 7.98 -9.32 -1.09
CA CYS A 75 8.55 -9.18 -2.42
C CYS A 75 9.56 -10.31 -2.70
N GLU A 76 9.10 -11.56 -2.79
CA GLU A 76 9.98 -12.71 -3.06
C GLU A 76 10.21 -12.87 -4.56
N PRO A 77 11.49 -12.79 -5.03
CA PRO A 77 11.80 -13.01 -6.44
C PRO A 77 11.66 -14.50 -6.81
N PRO A 78 11.58 -14.86 -8.12
CA PRO A 78 11.72 -13.95 -9.25
C PRO A 78 10.41 -13.29 -9.71
N ASP A 79 9.24 -13.77 -9.31
CA ASP A 79 7.94 -13.40 -9.87
C ASP A 79 7.09 -12.51 -8.96
N PHE A 80 7.56 -12.24 -7.73
CA PHE A 80 6.90 -11.39 -6.74
C PHE A 80 5.43 -11.75 -6.43
N LYS A 81 5.05 -13.02 -6.68
CA LYS A 81 3.69 -13.48 -6.36
C LYS A 81 3.37 -13.41 -4.87
N SER A 82 4.41 -13.41 -4.02
CA SER A 82 4.27 -13.24 -2.57
C SER A 82 3.63 -11.91 -2.16
N ALA A 83 3.65 -10.88 -3.02
CA ALA A 83 2.93 -9.62 -2.80
C ALA A 83 1.39 -9.77 -2.88
N GLY A 84 0.88 -10.94 -3.29
CA GLY A 84 -0.55 -11.21 -3.37
C GLY A 84 -1.25 -10.51 -4.54
N PRO A 85 -2.60 -10.38 -4.47
CA PRO A 85 -3.39 -9.61 -5.43
C PRO A 85 -3.23 -8.09 -5.21
N HIS A 86 -3.92 -7.28 -6.00
CA HIS A 86 -4.05 -5.84 -5.74
C HIS A 86 -4.72 -5.61 -4.39
N PHE A 87 -4.36 -4.51 -3.73
CA PHE A 87 -5.01 -4.08 -2.49
C PHE A 87 -6.47 -3.69 -2.78
N ASN A 88 -7.41 -4.49 -2.27
CA ASN A 88 -8.82 -4.41 -2.63
C ASN A 88 -9.73 -4.72 -1.43
N PRO A 89 -9.77 -3.85 -0.41
CA PRO A 89 -10.57 -4.09 0.80
C PRO A 89 -12.09 -4.09 0.53
N ASP A 90 -12.54 -3.38 -0.52
CA ASP A 90 -13.96 -3.25 -0.86
C ASP A 90 -14.46 -4.35 -1.82
N GLU A 91 -13.63 -5.32 -2.20
CA GLU A 91 -13.95 -6.42 -3.11
C GLU A 91 -14.55 -5.97 -4.45
N THR A 92 -14.11 -4.82 -4.97
CA THR A 92 -14.49 -4.26 -6.26
C THR A 92 -13.81 -5.00 -7.41
N LYS A 93 -14.11 -4.61 -8.65
CA LYS A 93 -13.42 -5.10 -9.85
C LYS A 93 -12.19 -4.25 -10.16
N HIS A 94 -11.25 -4.85 -10.92
CA HIS A 94 -10.10 -4.12 -11.40
C HIS A 94 -10.46 -3.04 -12.42
N GLY A 95 -9.78 -1.89 -12.31
CA GLY A 95 -9.62 -0.93 -13.39
C GLY A 95 -10.32 0.39 -13.21
N LEU A 96 -9.58 1.47 -13.49
CA LEU A 96 -10.06 2.86 -13.39
C LEU A 96 -11.18 3.19 -14.38
N MET A 97 -11.37 2.37 -15.43
CA MET A 97 -12.45 2.52 -16.42
C MET A 97 -13.55 1.46 -16.26
N ASN A 98 -13.48 0.62 -15.23
CA ASN A 98 -14.49 -0.38 -14.93
C ASN A 98 -15.59 0.23 -14.05
N ALA A 99 -16.86 0.09 -14.44
CA ALA A 99 -17.98 0.64 -13.67
C ALA A 99 -18.17 -0.04 -12.29
N GLU A 100 -17.60 -1.23 -12.08
CA GLU A 100 -17.62 -1.99 -10.83
C GLU A 100 -16.29 -1.89 -10.05
N GLY A 101 -15.37 -1.05 -10.52
CA GLY A 101 -14.06 -0.80 -9.93
C GLY A 101 -13.89 0.64 -9.44
N PRO A 102 -12.66 1.08 -9.23
CA PRO A 102 -11.42 0.28 -9.22
C PRO A 102 -11.16 -0.46 -7.90
N HIS A 103 -10.08 -1.27 -7.85
CA HIS A 103 -9.46 -1.65 -6.58
C HIS A 103 -8.84 -0.42 -5.91
N ALA A 104 -8.75 -0.41 -4.58
CA ALA A 104 -8.07 0.69 -3.87
C ALA A 104 -6.57 0.80 -4.24
N GLY A 105 -5.95 -0.30 -4.65
CA GLY A 105 -4.56 -0.33 -5.10
C GLY A 105 -4.32 -0.01 -6.58
N ASP A 106 -5.37 0.22 -7.38
CA ASP A 106 -5.22 0.54 -8.81
C ASP A 106 -4.77 1.99 -9.00
N MET A 107 -3.81 2.21 -9.91
CA MET A 107 -3.24 3.53 -10.17
C MET A 107 -3.04 3.78 -11.66
N PRO A 108 -2.89 5.05 -12.08
CA PRO A 108 -2.57 5.39 -13.47
C PRO A 108 -1.23 4.79 -13.91
N ASN A 109 -1.11 4.41 -15.19
CA ASN A 109 0.13 3.93 -15.77
C ASN A 109 1.28 4.93 -15.65
N LEU A 110 2.48 4.40 -15.49
CA LEU A 110 3.72 5.14 -15.57
C LEU A 110 4.17 5.24 -17.03
N HIS A 111 4.60 6.40 -17.46
CA HIS A 111 5.22 6.58 -18.77
C HIS A 111 6.73 6.78 -18.59
N VAL A 112 7.49 5.69 -18.72
CA VAL A 112 8.95 5.70 -18.55
C VAL A 112 9.62 6.16 -19.85
N PRO A 113 10.37 7.28 -19.82
CA PRO A 113 11.04 7.79 -21.02
C PRO A 113 12.25 6.93 -21.44
N ASP A 114 12.81 7.21 -22.62
CA ASP A 114 13.96 6.48 -23.18
C ASP A 114 15.19 6.44 -22.26
N SER A 115 15.31 7.39 -21.33
CA SER A 115 16.37 7.40 -20.32
C SER A 115 16.24 6.29 -19.28
N GLY A 116 15.09 5.64 -19.15
CA GLY A 116 14.77 4.69 -18.09
C GLY A 116 14.62 5.35 -16.71
N LYS A 117 14.53 6.69 -16.64
CA LYS A 117 14.40 7.45 -15.38
C LYS A 117 13.10 8.22 -15.36
N LEU A 118 12.35 8.08 -14.28
CA LEU A 118 11.08 8.75 -14.07
C LEU A 118 10.98 9.25 -12.63
N THR A 119 10.41 10.42 -12.44
CA THR A 119 9.87 10.85 -11.14
C THR A 119 8.46 11.35 -11.35
N VAL A 120 7.51 10.80 -10.60
CA VAL A 120 6.09 11.14 -10.68
C VAL A 120 5.48 11.18 -9.28
N GLU A 121 4.44 11.98 -9.11
CA GLU A 121 3.61 12.00 -7.91
C GLU A 121 2.18 11.61 -8.30
N VAL A 122 1.59 10.70 -7.54
CA VAL A 122 0.21 10.25 -7.69
C VAL A 122 -0.48 10.34 -6.33
N LEU A 123 -1.64 10.97 -6.27
CA LEU A 123 -2.51 10.90 -5.10
C LEU A 123 -3.44 9.68 -5.23
N ASN A 124 -3.37 8.79 -4.26
CA ASN A 124 -4.34 7.70 -4.11
C ASN A 124 -5.30 8.07 -2.96
N GLU A 125 -6.52 8.41 -3.31
CA GLU A 125 -7.56 8.85 -2.38
C GLU A 125 -8.29 7.69 -1.68
N MET A 126 -7.97 6.43 -2.06
CA MET A 126 -8.69 5.24 -1.59
C MET A 126 -7.94 4.48 -0.48
N VAL A 127 -6.77 4.97 -0.07
CA VAL A 127 -5.93 4.34 0.96
C VAL A 127 -5.42 5.34 1.97
N THR A 128 -5.03 4.84 3.13
CA THR A 128 -4.28 5.59 4.16
C THR A 128 -3.05 4.80 4.57
N LEU A 129 -2.17 5.37 5.40
CA LEU A 129 -1.01 4.62 5.90
C LEU A 129 -1.37 3.69 7.06
N ASP A 130 -2.13 4.14 8.06
CA ASP A 130 -2.38 3.42 9.32
C ASP A 130 -3.84 3.38 9.77
N ALA A 131 -4.76 4.09 9.09
CA ALA A 131 -6.19 3.99 9.31
C ALA A 131 -6.84 3.12 8.22
N GLU A 132 -7.95 2.44 8.49
CA GLU A 132 -8.65 1.62 7.48
C GLU A 132 -9.20 2.48 6.31
N PRO A 133 -8.89 2.08 5.05
CA PRO A 133 -8.10 0.92 4.60
C PRO A 133 -6.58 1.23 4.58
N ALA A 134 -5.85 0.56 5.50
CA ALA A 134 -4.46 0.85 5.82
C ALA A 134 -3.44 0.10 4.95
N LEU A 135 -2.40 0.78 4.48
CA LEU A 135 -1.27 0.15 3.78
C LEU A 135 -0.26 -0.51 4.73
N LEU A 136 -0.29 -0.14 6.01
CA LEU A 136 0.56 -0.68 7.08
C LEU A 136 -0.27 -1.55 8.04
N ASP A 137 -1.18 -2.35 7.49
CA ASP A 137 -1.95 -3.33 8.25
C ASP A 137 -1.11 -4.55 8.68
N ASP A 138 -1.74 -5.57 9.27
CA ASP A 138 -1.04 -6.76 9.79
C ASP A 138 -0.30 -7.56 8.70
N ASP A 139 -0.82 -7.59 7.46
CA ASP A 139 -0.21 -8.27 6.31
C ASP A 139 0.79 -7.38 5.57
N GLY A 140 0.73 -6.07 5.80
CA GLY A 140 1.44 -5.03 5.11
C GLY A 140 1.06 -4.93 3.64
N SER A 141 1.72 -4.04 2.91
CA SER A 141 1.49 -3.86 1.47
C SER A 141 2.80 -3.76 0.69
N ALA A 142 2.71 -3.88 -0.62
CA ALA A 142 3.86 -3.72 -1.51
C ALA A 142 3.48 -2.89 -2.75
N ILE A 143 4.42 -2.08 -3.23
CA ILE A 143 4.32 -1.43 -4.53
C ILE A 143 4.95 -2.34 -5.58
N VAL A 144 4.20 -2.66 -6.62
CA VAL A 144 4.66 -3.50 -7.72
C VAL A 144 4.58 -2.74 -9.04
N VAL A 145 5.64 -2.81 -9.84
CA VAL A 145 5.69 -2.34 -11.22
C VAL A 145 5.61 -3.53 -12.15
N HIS A 146 4.81 -3.40 -13.21
CA HIS A 146 4.53 -4.46 -14.18
C HIS A 146 5.24 -4.25 -15.52
N ALA A 147 5.32 -5.33 -16.32
CA ALA A 147 6.03 -5.33 -17.60
C ALA A 147 5.32 -4.55 -18.73
N ALA A 148 4.01 -4.42 -18.63
CA ALA A 148 3.17 -3.73 -19.61
C ALA A 148 2.24 -2.72 -18.96
N ALA A 149 1.57 -1.91 -19.78
CA ALA A 149 0.52 -1.01 -19.34
C ALA A 149 -0.70 -1.78 -18.83
N ASP A 150 -1.38 -1.20 -17.84
CA ASP A 150 -2.72 -1.55 -17.44
C ASP A 150 -3.72 -1.06 -18.50
N ASP A 151 -4.66 -1.92 -18.93
CA ASP A 151 -5.75 -1.54 -19.83
C ASP A 151 -6.93 -0.86 -19.10
N TYR A 152 -6.86 -0.75 -17.76
CA TYR A 152 -7.84 -0.15 -16.86
C TYR A 152 -9.24 -0.81 -16.82
N GLN A 153 -9.36 -2.03 -17.35
CA GLN A 153 -10.67 -2.69 -17.48
C GLN A 153 -10.64 -4.18 -17.17
N THR A 154 -9.59 -4.89 -17.60
CA THR A 154 -9.57 -6.35 -17.52
C THR A 154 -9.28 -6.84 -16.10
N ASP A 155 -10.29 -7.41 -15.46
CA ASP A 155 -10.14 -8.03 -14.13
C ASP A 155 -9.33 -9.35 -14.25
N PRO A 156 -8.41 -9.66 -13.33
CA PRO A 156 -8.14 -8.95 -12.05
C PRO A 156 -6.95 -7.99 -12.07
N ALA A 157 -6.28 -7.71 -13.18
CA ALA A 157 -4.99 -7.00 -13.16
C ALA A 157 -4.65 -6.25 -14.47
N GLY A 158 -5.67 -5.87 -15.27
CA GLY A 158 -5.50 -4.99 -16.43
C GLY A 158 -4.57 -5.48 -17.54
N ASN A 159 -4.38 -6.79 -17.68
CA ASN A 159 -3.42 -7.37 -18.63
C ASN A 159 -1.99 -6.81 -18.51
N ALA A 160 -1.60 -6.33 -17.34
CA ALA A 160 -0.35 -5.63 -17.07
C ALA A 160 0.92 -6.51 -17.20
N GLY A 161 0.77 -7.81 -17.41
CA GLY A 161 1.87 -8.74 -17.58
C GLY A 161 2.63 -9.08 -16.30
N ASP A 162 3.90 -9.48 -16.46
CA ASP A 162 4.73 -9.92 -15.35
C ASP A 162 5.05 -8.76 -14.38
N ARG A 163 5.34 -9.12 -13.11
CA ARG A 163 5.82 -8.18 -12.09
C ARG A 163 7.33 -8.03 -12.26
N ILE A 164 7.80 -6.84 -12.57
CA ILE A 164 9.23 -6.60 -12.89
C ILE A 164 10.00 -5.90 -11.76
N ALA A 165 9.30 -5.22 -10.86
CA ALA A 165 9.90 -4.66 -9.65
C ALA A 165 8.89 -4.67 -8.51
N CYS A 166 9.38 -4.83 -7.28
CA CYS A 166 8.58 -4.88 -6.07
C CYS A 166 9.32 -4.22 -4.91
N GLY A 167 8.57 -3.52 -4.07
CA GLY A 167 9.07 -2.93 -2.82
C GLY A 167 8.03 -2.99 -1.72
N VAL A 168 8.40 -3.52 -0.56
CA VAL A 168 7.55 -3.58 0.63
C VAL A 168 7.40 -2.18 1.22
N VAL A 169 6.18 -1.77 1.55
CA VAL A 169 5.90 -0.52 2.24
C VAL A 169 6.28 -0.66 3.72
N THR A 170 7.08 0.25 4.22
CA THR A 170 7.56 0.30 5.62
C THR A 170 7.60 1.74 6.12
N GLU A 171 7.49 1.92 7.43
CA GLU A 171 7.72 3.22 8.10
C GLU A 171 9.15 3.73 7.91
#